data_234077c52e77ef7bad18a41dd04fb555
#
_entry.id   234077c52e77ef7bad18a41dd04fb555
#
_cell.length_a   1.000
_cell.length_b   1.000
_cell.length_c   1.000
_cell.angle_alpha   90.00
_cell.angle_beta   90.00
_cell.angle_gamma   90.00
#
_symmetry.space_group_name_H-M   'P 1'
#
loop_
_entity.id
_entity.type
_entity.pdbx_description
1 polymer ?
#
loop_
_entity_poly.entity_id
_entity_poly.type
_entity_poly.pdbx_seq_one_letter_code
_entity_poly.pdbx_strand_id
1 'polypeptide(L)'
;MEISIKVEGLKQLQQKLRAAQNKLNGSKQFWSSVGAYVQRQTIKERFDKEQSPDGEKWKPLAPATIKHRLKRHKTGKMKILQDTGELRRSIKYEAGDNSVKVGSKLKYARTHQFGRDKIPRRPFLGVTDEEKRHIVQMYRQYVIRNVFGGA
;
A
#
# COMPACT_ATOMS: atom_id res chain seq x y z
N MET A 1 59.37 8.08 -2.53
CA MET A 1 58.67 7.79 -3.79
C MET A 1 57.17 8.09 -3.56
N GLU A 2 56.63 9.05 -4.26
CA GLU A 2 55.24 9.48 -4.09
C GLU A 2 54.46 9.03 -5.32
N ILE A 3 53.37 8.32 -5.11
CA ILE A 3 52.50 7.87 -6.22
C ILE A 3 51.23 8.73 -6.16
N SER A 4 51.01 9.55 -7.18
CA SER A 4 49.80 10.35 -7.34
C SER A 4 48.89 9.67 -8.34
N ILE A 5 47.65 9.30 -7.88
CA ILE A 5 46.64 8.73 -8.74
C ILE A 5 45.61 9.84 -9.09
N LYS A 6 45.53 10.20 -10.35
CA LYS A 6 44.54 11.16 -10.86
C LYS A 6 43.38 10.38 -11.47
N VAL A 7 42.18 10.54 -10.91
CA VAL A 7 40.97 9.96 -11.49
C VAL A 7 40.30 11.02 -12.36
N GLU A 8 40.34 10.83 -13.67
CA GLU A 8 39.66 11.72 -14.63
C GLU A 8 38.14 11.39 -14.64
N GLY A 9 37.32 12.42 -14.85
CA GLY A 9 35.86 12.25 -14.92
C GLY A 9 35.13 12.24 -13.56
N LEU A 10 35.80 12.31 -12.42
CA LEU A 10 35.15 12.29 -11.09
C LEU A 10 34.16 13.44 -10.91
N LYS A 11 34.49 14.65 -11.36
CA LYS A 11 33.57 15.80 -11.30
C LYS A 11 32.32 15.59 -12.18
N GLN A 12 32.51 15.03 -13.35
CA GLN A 12 31.40 14.74 -14.28
C GLN A 12 30.48 13.65 -13.71
N LEU A 13 31.07 12.60 -13.07
CA LEU A 13 30.32 11.56 -12.38
C LEU A 13 29.52 12.14 -11.20
N GLN A 14 30.14 12.98 -10.38
CA GLN A 14 29.47 13.65 -9.27
C GLN A 14 28.31 14.55 -9.74
N GLN A 15 28.48 15.29 -10.85
CA GLN A 15 27.40 16.09 -11.44
C GLN A 15 26.24 15.23 -11.93
N LYS A 16 26.54 14.10 -12.62
CA LYS A 16 25.51 13.15 -13.07
C LYS A 16 24.75 12.52 -11.88
N LEU A 17 25.46 12.15 -10.80
CA LEU A 17 24.86 11.61 -9.60
C LEU A 17 23.95 12.61 -8.89
N ARG A 18 24.38 13.89 -8.78
CA ARG A 18 23.54 14.97 -8.22
C ARG A 18 22.31 15.23 -9.07
N ALA A 19 22.45 15.27 -10.39
CA ALA A 19 21.32 15.43 -11.31
C ALA A 19 20.32 14.26 -11.20
N ALA A 20 20.83 13.03 -11.10
CA ALA A 20 20.02 11.83 -10.86
C ALA A 20 19.27 11.91 -9.52
N GLN A 21 19.96 12.29 -8.45
CA GLN A 21 19.36 12.47 -7.12
C GLN A 21 18.25 13.53 -7.15
N ASN A 22 18.46 14.67 -7.83
CA ASN A 22 17.45 15.72 -7.96
C ASN A 22 16.22 15.25 -8.76
N LYS A 23 16.39 14.41 -9.78
CA LYS A 23 15.29 13.82 -10.54
C LYS A 23 14.47 12.80 -9.72
N LEU A 24 15.08 12.17 -8.74
CA LEU A 24 14.44 11.18 -7.88
C LEU A 24 13.81 11.80 -6.62
N ASN A 25 14.31 12.96 -6.19
CA ASN A 25 13.73 13.69 -5.07
C ASN A 25 12.38 14.29 -5.45
N GLY A 26 11.40 14.15 -4.52
CA GLY A 26 10.09 14.77 -4.71
C GLY A 26 9.20 14.06 -5.74
N SER A 27 9.33 12.74 -5.89
CA SER A 27 8.56 11.98 -6.88
C SER A 27 7.15 11.60 -6.40
N LYS A 28 6.34 12.59 -6.10
CA LYS A 28 4.93 12.40 -5.71
C LYS A 28 4.16 11.50 -6.69
N GLN A 29 4.47 11.59 -7.99
CA GLN A 29 3.86 10.74 -9.02
C GLN A 29 4.20 9.26 -8.82
N PHE A 30 5.43 8.92 -8.48
CA PHE A 30 5.83 7.55 -8.15
C PHE A 30 5.06 7.05 -6.92
N TRP A 31 5.05 7.83 -5.84
CA TRP A 31 4.34 7.46 -4.61
C TRP A 31 2.82 7.37 -4.81
N SER A 32 2.26 8.17 -5.70
CA SER A 32 0.86 8.03 -6.11
C SER A 32 0.58 6.69 -6.79
N SER A 33 1.48 6.24 -7.67
CA SER A 33 1.39 4.92 -8.32
C SER A 33 1.49 3.78 -7.31
N VAL A 34 2.40 3.88 -6.33
CA VAL A 34 2.51 2.92 -5.22
C VAL A 34 1.24 2.91 -4.38
N GLY A 35 0.71 4.09 -4.04
CA GLY A 35 -0.55 4.21 -3.28
C GLY A 35 -1.74 3.57 -3.98
N ALA A 36 -1.89 3.82 -5.27
CA ALA A 36 -2.93 3.20 -6.10
C ALA A 36 -2.78 1.68 -6.17
N TYR A 37 -1.54 1.17 -6.28
CA TYR A 37 -1.26 -0.26 -6.25
C TYR A 37 -1.67 -0.88 -4.91
N VAL A 38 -1.19 -0.35 -3.78
CA VAL A 38 -1.50 -0.88 -2.44
C VAL A 38 -2.99 -0.79 -2.13
N GLN A 39 -3.67 0.30 -2.51
CA GLN A 39 -5.11 0.43 -2.37
C GLN A 39 -5.86 -0.68 -3.13
N ARG A 40 -5.47 -0.93 -4.37
CA ARG A 40 -6.07 -1.98 -5.21
C ARG A 40 -5.84 -3.37 -4.61
N GLN A 41 -4.63 -3.67 -4.15
CA GLN A 41 -4.32 -4.94 -3.49
C GLN A 41 -5.11 -5.11 -2.20
N THR A 42 -5.25 -4.07 -1.39
CA THR A 42 -6.09 -4.11 -0.18
C THR A 42 -7.53 -4.47 -0.52
N ILE A 43 -8.10 -3.88 -1.55
CA ILE A 43 -9.48 -4.16 -1.97
C ILE A 43 -9.59 -5.59 -2.53
N LYS A 44 -8.75 -5.95 -3.49
CA LYS A 44 -8.83 -7.23 -4.22
C LYS A 44 -8.41 -8.43 -3.36
N GLU A 45 -7.29 -8.32 -2.69
CA GLU A 45 -6.69 -9.46 -1.99
C GLU A 45 -7.20 -9.61 -0.55
N ARG A 46 -7.66 -8.53 0.10
CA ARG A 46 -8.18 -8.59 1.48
C ARG A 46 -9.69 -8.62 1.52
N PHE A 47 -10.38 -7.62 0.98
CA PHE A 47 -11.84 -7.54 1.05
C PHE A 47 -12.55 -8.56 0.17
N ASP A 48 -12.09 -8.81 -1.05
CA ASP A 48 -12.77 -9.75 -1.95
C ASP A 48 -12.52 -11.21 -1.53
N LYS A 49 -11.30 -11.51 -1.01
CA LYS A 49 -10.92 -12.83 -0.51
C LYS A 49 -11.19 -13.04 0.98
N GLU A 50 -11.60 -12.00 1.72
CA GLU A 50 -11.88 -12.04 3.17
C GLU A 50 -10.74 -12.59 4.01
N GLN A 51 -9.53 -12.05 3.77
CA GLN A 51 -8.30 -12.50 4.40
C GLN A 51 -7.40 -11.33 4.81
N SER A 52 -6.51 -11.61 5.76
CA SER A 52 -5.46 -10.71 6.21
C SER A 52 -4.30 -10.63 5.21
N PRO A 53 -3.37 -9.65 5.33
CA PRO A 53 -2.18 -9.58 4.48
C PRO A 53 -1.28 -10.82 4.55
N ASP A 54 -1.25 -11.52 5.68
CA ASP A 54 -0.54 -12.80 5.89
C ASP A 54 -1.23 -14.03 5.27
N GLY A 55 -2.39 -13.82 4.63
CA GLY A 55 -3.17 -14.88 4.00
C GLY A 55 -4.16 -15.60 4.92
N GLU A 56 -4.17 -15.31 6.22
CA GLU A 56 -5.15 -15.89 7.13
C GLU A 56 -6.56 -15.40 6.83
N LYS A 57 -7.52 -16.32 6.79
CA LYS A 57 -8.94 -15.97 6.64
C LYS A 57 -9.45 -15.19 7.84
N TRP A 58 -10.22 -14.16 7.60
CA TRP A 58 -10.85 -13.42 8.68
C TRP A 58 -11.84 -14.28 9.47
N LYS A 59 -11.87 -14.11 10.78
CA LYS A 59 -12.84 -14.79 11.63
C LYS A 59 -14.27 -14.51 11.14
N PRO A 60 -15.13 -15.52 11.07
CA PRO A 60 -16.49 -15.41 10.56
C PRO A 60 -17.32 -14.39 11.35
N LEU A 61 -18.47 -14.03 10.81
CA LEU A 61 -19.43 -13.16 11.48
C LEU A 61 -20.06 -13.90 12.67
N ALA A 62 -20.25 -13.20 13.79
CA ALA A 62 -20.98 -13.74 14.91
C ALA A 62 -22.44 -14.04 14.55
N PRO A 63 -23.08 -15.09 15.11
CA PRO A 63 -24.47 -15.43 14.82
C PRO A 63 -25.45 -14.27 15.00
N ALA A 64 -25.25 -13.44 16.03
CA ALA A 64 -26.04 -12.24 16.25
C ALA A 64 -25.91 -11.22 15.10
N THR A 65 -24.70 -11.06 14.56
CA THR A 65 -24.45 -10.18 13.40
C THR A 65 -25.15 -10.71 12.15
N ILE A 66 -25.08 -12.01 11.91
CA ILE A 66 -25.76 -12.67 10.80
C ILE A 66 -27.28 -12.44 10.91
N LYS A 67 -27.86 -12.72 12.08
CA LYS A 67 -29.30 -12.51 12.36
C LYS A 67 -29.72 -11.05 12.11
N HIS A 68 -28.92 -10.10 12.57
CA HIS A 68 -29.19 -8.68 12.37
C HIS A 68 -29.11 -8.28 10.88
N ARG A 69 -28.12 -8.78 10.15
CA ARG A 69 -27.99 -8.50 8.72
C ARG A 69 -29.12 -9.09 7.88
N LEU A 70 -29.58 -10.32 8.20
CA LEU A 70 -30.73 -10.94 7.54
C LEU A 70 -32.01 -10.12 7.70
N LYS A 71 -32.22 -9.53 8.88
CA LYS A 71 -33.37 -8.63 9.11
C LYS A 71 -33.27 -7.33 8.29
N ARG A 72 -32.06 -6.80 8.11
CA ARG A 72 -31.82 -5.51 7.46
C ARG A 72 -31.71 -5.61 5.94
N HIS A 73 -31.14 -6.70 5.45
CA HIS A 73 -30.89 -6.96 4.05
C HIS A 73 -31.59 -8.23 3.62
N LYS A 74 -32.70 -8.13 2.91
CA LYS A 74 -33.45 -9.28 2.34
C LYS A 74 -32.57 -10.18 1.46
N THR A 75 -31.45 -9.68 0.92
CA THR A 75 -30.55 -10.35 -0.03
C THR A 75 -29.31 -10.98 0.62
N GLY A 76 -29.24 -11.05 1.94
CA GLY A 76 -28.19 -11.84 2.63
C GLY A 76 -26.74 -11.43 2.36
N LYS A 77 -26.42 -10.12 2.33
CA LYS A 77 -25.02 -9.65 2.23
C LYS A 77 -24.22 -10.09 3.46
N MET A 78 -23.52 -11.22 3.34
CA MET A 78 -22.79 -11.85 4.46
C MET A 78 -21.27 -11.63 4.37
N LYS A 79 -20.78 -10.84 3.40
CA LYS A 79 -19.34 -10.56 3.30
C LYS A 79 -18.83 -9.85 4.55
N ILE A 80 -17.69 -10.34 5.06
CA ILE A 80 -17.05 -9.81 6.27
C ILE A 80 -16.53 -8.40 5.98
N LEU A 81 -16.70 -7.48 6.93
CA LEU A 81 -16.33 -6.05 6.82
C LEU A 81 -17.03 -5.28 5.67
N GLN A 82 -18.06 -5.84 5.06
CA GLN A 82 -18.73 -5.26 3.89
C GLN A 82 -20.26 -5.17 4.04
N ASP A 83 -20.75 -4.85 5.24
CA ASP A 83 -22.20 -4.68 5.47
C ASP A 83 -22.81 -3.63 4.54
N THR A 84 -22.33 -2.39 4.63
CA THR A 84 -22.70 -1.27 3.72
C THR A 84 -21.66 -1.07 2.62
N GLY A 85 -20.50 -1.70 2.72
CA GLY A 85 -19.35 -1.49 1.85
C GLY A 85 -18.60 -0.18 2.12
N GLU A 86 -19.00 0.58 3.15
CA GLU A 86 -18.41 1.87 3.47
C GLU A 86 -16.92 1.74 3.79
N LEU A 87 -16.53 0.77 4.65
CA LEU A 87 -15.13 0.55 5.00
C LEU A 87 -14.27 0.26 3.77
N ARG A 88 -14.75 -0.62 2.89
CA ARG A 88 -14.04 -0.94 1.64
C ARG A 88 -13.85 0.30 0.75
N ARG A 89 -14.88 1.12 0.60
CA ARG A 89 -14.82 2.36 -0.20
C ARG A 89 -14.01 3.47 0.46
N SER A 90 -13.85 3.41 1.78
CA SER A 90 -13.09 4.41 2.54
C SER A 90 -11.57 4.26 2.43
N ILE A 91 -11.07 3.13 1.89
CA ILE A 91 -9.65 2.94 1.69
C ILE A 91 -9.16 3.91 0.62
N LYS A 92 -8.30 4.84 1.04
CA LYS A 92 -7.71 5.89 0.21
C LYS A 92 -6.22 5.93 0.42
N TYR A 93 -5.52 6.61 -0.48
CA TYR A 93 -4.11 6.91 -0.31
C TYR A 93 -3.84 8.41 -0.42
N GLU A 94 -2.80 8.86 0.24
CA GLU A 94 -2.29 10.23 0.19
C GLU A 94 -0.79 10.16 -0.10
N ALA A 95 -0.39 10.59 -1.29
CA ALA A 95 1.00 10.59 -1.72
C ALA A 95 1.65 11.94 -1.38
N GLY A 96 2.81 11.86 -0.73
CA GLY A 96 3.75 12.96 -0.56
C GLY A 96 4.94 12.81 -1.51
N ASP A 97 5.95 13.63 -1.30
CA ASP A 97 7.14 13.65 -2.15
C ASP A 97 8.03 12.42 -1.96
N ASN A 98 8.09 11.86 -0.75
CA ASN A 98 8.98 10.77 -0.38
C ASN A 98 8.26 9.58 0.29
N SER A 99 6.95 9.59 0.32
CA SER A 99 6.15 8.54 0.97
C SER A 99 4.71 8.53 0.50
N VAL A 100 4.03 7.44 0.81
CA VAL A 100 2.58 7.33 0.63
C VAL A 100 1.93 6.73 1.88
N LYS A 101 0.78 7.28 2.25
CA LYS A 101 -0.07 6.74 3.30
C LYS A 101 -1.29 6.10 2.67
N VAL A 102 -1.62 4.88 3.08
CA VAL A 102 -2.83 4.17 2.65
C VAL A 102 -3.64 3.81 3.87
N GLY A 103 -4.93 4.11 3.87
CA GLY A 103 -5.76 3.87 5.04
C GLY A 103 -7.20 4.30 4.90
N SER A 104 -7.90 4.33 6.02
CA SER A 104 -9.28 4.77 6.16
C SER A 104 -9.39 5.85 7.23
N LYS A 105 -10.22 6.85 6.99
CA LYS A 105 -10.56 7.91 7.98
C LYS A 105 -11.71 7.52 8.92
N LEU A 106 -12.29 6.34 8.73
CA LEU A 106 -13.38 5.85 9.56
C LEU A 106 -12.88 5.44 10.95
N LYS A 107 -13.46 5.97 12.00
CA LYS A 107 -13.05 5.70 13.39
C LYS A 107 -13.07 4.21 13.73
N TYR A 108 -14.06 3.47 13.26
CA TYR A 108 -14.21 2.02 13.52
C TYR A 108 -13.24 1.14 12.71
N ALA A 109 -12.58 1.68 11.69
CA ALA A 109 -11.58 0.94 10.90
C ALA A 109 -10.45 0.38 11.79
N ARG A 110 -9.99 1.17 12.77
CA ARG A 110 -8.97 0.76 13.74
C ARG A 110 -9.42 -0.45 14.57
N THR A 111 -10.69 -0.48 14.98
CA THR A 111 -11.25 -1.60 15.75
C THR A 111 -11.20 -2.90 14.96
N HIS A 112 -11.50 -2.86 13.67
CA HIS A 112 -11.40 -4.06 12.83
C HIS A 112 -9.95 -4.45 12.52
N GLN A 113 -9.06 -3.48 12.33
CA GLN A 113 -7.64 -3.75 12.07
C GLN A 113 -6.96 -4.48 13.23
N PHE A 114 -7.21 -4.04 14.46
CA PHE A 114 -6.50 -4.51 15.64
C PHE A 114 -7.34 -5.40 16.57
N GLY A 115 -8.64 -5.44 16.39
CA GLY A 115 -9.58 -6.02 17.34
C GLY A 115 -9.82 -5.07 18.52
N ARG A 116 -10.93 -5.28 19.22
CA ARG A 116 -11.26 -4.60 20.48
C ARG A 116 -12.36 -5.38 21.21
N ASP A 117 -12.14 -5.67 22.49
CA ASP A 117 -13.11 -6.39 23.33
C ASP A 117 -13.60 -7.70 22.66
N LYS A 118 -14.90 -7.78 22.38
CA LYS A 118 -15.53 -8.93 21.71
C LYS A 118 -15.43 -8.87 20.17
N ILE A 119 -14.86 -7.79 19.59
CA ILE A 119 -14.71 -7.64 18.15
C ILE A 119 -13.38 -8.28 17.74
N PRO A 120 -13.39 -9.36 16.96
CA PRO A 120 -12.16 -10.02 16.57
C PRO A 120 -11.34 -9.17 15.61
N ARG A 121 -10.03 -9.29 15.74
CA ARG A 121 -9.07 -8.71 14.81
C ARG A 121 -9.31 -9.27 13.41
N ARG A 122 -9.42 -8.39 12.42
CA ARG A 122 -9.53 -8.69 10.99
C ARG A 122 -8.67 -7.70 10.22
N PRO A 123 -7.33 -7.89 10.19
CA PRO A 123 -6.43 -6.96 9.51
C PRO A 123 -6.74 -6.87 8.02
N PHE A 124 -6.90 -5.67 7.51
CA PHE A 124 -7.11 -5.42 6.09
C PHE A 124 -6.04 -4.49 5.50
N LEU A 125 -5.32 -3.74 6.34
CA LEU A 125 -4.17 -2.94 5.95
C LEU A 125 -2.88 -3.70 6.27
N GLY A 126 -1.97 -3.68 5.32
CA GLY A 126 -0.65 -4.28 5.41
C GLY A 126 -0.08 -4.49 4.03
N VAL A 127 1.23 -4.65 3.95
CA VAL A 127 1.98 -4.91 2.71
C VAL A 127 2.69 -6.23 2.88
N THR A 128 2.43 -7.17 1.98
CA THR A 128 3.09 -8.48 1.96
C THR A 128 4.51 -8.36 1.41
N ASP A 129 5.33 -9.39 1.62
CA ASP A 129 6.70 -9.40 1.07
C ASP A 129 6.69 -9.46 -0.47
N GLU A 130 5.69 -10.08 -1.07
CA GLU A 130 5.50 -10.07 -2.52
C GLU A 130 5.17 -8.66 -3.02
N GLU A 131 4.26 -7.97 -2.35
CA GLU A 131 3.93 -6.58 -2.67
C GLU A 131 5.12 -5.64 -2.48
N LYS A 132 5.94 -5.84 -1.44
CA LYS A 132 7.18 -5.09 -1.24
C LYS A 132 8.14 -5.31 -2.41
N ARG A 133 8.34 -6.57 -2.85
CA ARG A 133 9.18 -6.88 -4.02
C ARG A 133 8.65 -6.19 -5.28
N HIS A 134 7.34 -6.20 -5.48
CA HIS A 134 6.73 -5.50 -6.61
C HIS A 134 6.96 -3.98 -6.55
N ILE A 135 6.80 -3.36 -5.39
CA ILE A 135 7.08 -1.93 -5.19
C ILE A 135 8.54 -1.61 -5.50
N VAL A 136 9.48 -2.47 -5.08
CA VAL A 136 10.91 -2.33 -5.43
C VAL A 136 11.13 -2.40 -6.94
N GLN A 137 10.43 -3.29 -7.64
CA GLN A 137 10.50 -3.35 -9.11
C GLN A 137 9.93 -2.09 -9.76
N MET A 138 8.80 -1.57 -9.27
CA MET A 138 8.23 -0.28 -9.73
C MET A 138 9.25 0.84 -9.55
N TYR A 139 9.97 0.87 -8.42
CA TYR A 139 10.98 1.89 -8.16
C TYR A 139 12.18 1.76 -9.11
N ARG A 140 12.68 0.55 -9.35
CA ARG A 140 13.76 0.31 -10.33
C ARG A 140 13.37 0.80 -11.72
N GLN A 141 12.18 0.51 -12.19
CA GLN A 141 11.68 0.98 -13.49
C GLN A 141 11.55 2.50 -13.54
N TYR A 142 11.06 3.09 -12.44
CA TYR A 142 10.98 4.54 -12.30
C TYR A 142 12.36 5.20 -12.41
N VAL A 143 13.36 4.65 -11.71
CA VAL A 143 14.75 5.14 -11.77
C VAL A 143 15.32 5.01 -13.18
N ILE A 144 15.19 3.83 -13.80
CA ILE A 144 15.69 3.59 -15.16
C ILE A 144 15.10 4.62 -16.12
N ARG A 145 13.79 4.81 -16.11
CA ARG A 145 13.09 5.74 -17.01
C ARG A 145 13.50 7.18 -16.78
N ASN A 146 13.60 7.64 -15.54
CA ASN A 146 13.81 9.06 -15.24
C ASN A 146 15.28 9.46 -15.15
N VAL A 147 16.17 8.52 -14.88
CA VAL A 147 17.62 8.78 -14.78
C VAL A 147 18.36 8.41 -16.06
N PHE A 148 18.03 7.27 -16.65
CA PHE A 148 18.76 6.69 -17.78
C PHE A 148 17.97 6.69 -19.10
N GLY A 149 16.64 6.87 -19.08
CA GLY A 149 15.76 6.82 -20.26
C GLY A 149 15.64 8.14 -21.03
N GLY A 150 16.48 9.10 -20.78
CA GLY A 150 16.55 10.36 -21.50
C GLY A 150 17.71 10.34 -22.51
N ALA A 151 17.56 9.54 -23.55
CA ALA A 151 18.31 9.70 -24.78
C ALA A 151 17.33 9.91 -25.93
#